data_b5dd9d0626b5f4200ba9e35235b89c76
#
_entry.id   b5dd9d0626b5f4200ba9e35235b89c76
#
_cell.length_a   1.000
_cell.length_b   1.000
_cell.length_c   1.000
_cell.angle_alpha   90.00
_cell.angle_beta   90.00
_cell.angle_gamma   90.00
#
_symmetry.space_group_name_H-M   'P 1'
#
loop_
_entity.id
_entity.type
_entity.pdbx_description
1 polymer ?
#
loop_
_entity_poly.entity_id
_entity_poly.type
_entity_poly.pdbx_seq_one_letter_code
_entity_poly.pdbx_strand_id
1 'polypeptide(L)'
;MFESDMGLLAPDFGSLAGYREAIGAGDVAVFANITPEFSRSVSARPVADRARGAAYMGVDALLISGVQAGVTAELSDLREAKAVAGEVPVLANTGVNHGNVQEVLAMADGAIVGTSLKVDGDTWKPVDPERARAMVQLVAEARRRPAAVDQLAGAD
;
A
#
# COMPACT_ATOMS: atom_id res chain seq x y z
N MET A 1 -1.23 -8.05 15.40
CA MET A 1 -0.47 -7.34 16.43
C MET A 1 0.94 -7.12 15.94
N PHE A 2 1.47 -5.93 16.17
CA PHE A 2 2.82 -5.55 15.76
C PHE A 2 3.55 -4.95 16.95
N GLU A 3 4.81 -5.32 17.12
CA GLU A 3 5.77 -4.63 17.97
C GLU A 3 6.29 -3.40 17.20
N SER A 4 6.36 -2.25 17.83
CA SER A 4 6.83 -1.00 17.24
C SER A 4 7.58 -0.14 18.24
N ASP A 5 8.29 0.89 17.74
CA ASP A 5 8.95 1.89 18.59
C ASP A 5 7.97 2.67 19.50
N MET A 6 6.68 2.61 19.21
CA MET A 6 5.61 3.19 20.02
C MET A 6 4.92 2.18 20.95
N GLY A 7 5.43 0.95 21.05
CA GLY A 7 4.83 -0.15 21.81
C GLY A 7 4.03 -1.10 20.91
N LEU A 8 3.09 -1.83 21.51
CA LEU A 8 2.30 -2.82 20.79
C LEU A 8 1.13 -2.17 20.02
N LEU A 9 1.10 -2.39 18.73
CA LEU A 9 -0.03 -2.02 17.87
C LEU A 9 -0.96 -3.23 17.73
N ALA A 10 -2.18 -3.09 18.23
CA ALA A 10 -3.21 -4.14 18.17
C ALA A 10 -4.45 -3.62 17.39
N PRO A 11 -4.36 -3.46 16.06
CA PRO A 11 -5.48 -3.00 15.27
C PRO A 11 -6.64 -4.01 15.35
N ASP A 12 -7.84 -3.48 15.53
CA ASP A 12 -9.09 -4.23 15.57
C ASP A 12 -10.06 -3.65 14.54
N PHE A 13 -10.08 -4.27 13.37
CA PHE A 13 -10.97 -3.82 12.29
C PHE A 13 -12.44 -4.09 12.62
N GLY A 14 -12.75 -5.16 13.37
CA GLY A 14 -14.13 -5.47 13.74
C GLY A 14 -14.76 -4.34 14.56
N SER A 15 -14.05 -3.87 15.59
CA SER A 15 -14.48 -2.72 16.40
C SER A 15 -14.58 -1.44 15.58
N LEU A 16 -13.64 -1.19 14.67
CA LEU A 16 -13.65 -0.03 13.78
C LEU A 16 -14.85 -0.07 12.83
N ALA A 17 -15.14 -1.21 12.20
CA ALA A 17 -16.27 -1.38 11.31
C ALA A 17 -17.61 -1.16 12.01
N GLY A 18 -17.78 -1.74 13.20
CA GLY A 18 -18.96 -1.52 14.04
C GLY A 18 -19.14 -0.05 14.45
N TYR A 19 -18.04 0.63 14.79
CA TYR A 19 -18.09 2.06 15.08
C TYR A 19 -18.47 2.90 13.86
N ARG A 20 -17.87 2.61 12.69
CA ARG A 20 -18.20 3.27 11.40
C ARG A 20 -19.70 3.18 11.10
N GLU A 21 -20.28 2.00 11.29
CA GLU A 21 -21.72 1.78 11.08
C GLU A 21 -22.55 2.57 12.09
N ALA A 22 -22.20 2.51 13.39
CA ALA A 22 -22.93 3.16 14.46
C ALA A 22 -23.04 4.68 14.33
N ILE A 23 -22.01 5.33 13.71
CA ILE A 23 -22.03 6.79 13.47
C ILE A 23 -22.54 7.16 12.07
N GLY A 24 -23.02 6.21 11.27
CA GLY A 24 -23.54 6.44 9.92
C GLY A 24 -22.47 6.84 8.90
N ALA A 25 -21.20 6.48 9.10
CA ALA A 25 -20.07 6.82 8.23
C ALA A 25 -19.74 5.70 7.23
N GLY A 26 -20.75 5.04 6.68
CA GLY A 26 -20.57 3.93 5.74
C GLY A 26 -19.89 4.31 4.41
N ASP A 27 -19.91 5.59 4.06
CA ASP A 27 -19.24 6.18 2.88
C ASP A 27 -17.75 6.51 3.11
N VAL A 28 -17.25 6.40 4.36
CA VAL A 28 -15.84 6.62 4.68
C VAL A 28 -15.06 5.33 4.44
N ALA A 29 -14.15 5.36 3.47
CA ALA A 29 -13.32 4.21 3.15
C ALA A 29 -12.26 3.94 4.24
N VAL A 30 -12.07 2.67 4.56
CA VAL A 30 -11.05 2.20 5.53
C VAL A 30 -9.94 1.46 4.81
N PHE A 31 -8.74 2.03 4.87
CA PHE A 31 -7.54 1.42 4.31
C PHE A 31 -6.73 0.76 5.44
N ALA A 32 -6.46 -0.53 5.28
CA ALA A 32 -5.74 -1.31 6.29
C ALA A 32 -4.27 -1.46 5.95
N ASN A 33 -3.37 -0.88 6.76
CA ASN A 33 -1.94 -1.12 6.64
C ASN A 33 -1.59 -2.46 7.32
N ILE A 34 -1.24 -3.47 6.50
CA ILE A 34 -0.92 -4.82 6.97
C ILE A 34 0.59 -5.06 7.17
N THR A 35 1.41 -4.08 6.81
CA THR A 35 2.87 -4.04 7.06
C THR A 35 3.28 -2.65 7.57
N PRO A 36 2.76 -2.21 8.75
CA PRO A 36 3.00 -0.84 9.21
C PRO A 36 4.48 -0.56 9.43
N GLU A 37 4.89 0.66 9.07
CA GLU A 37 6.26 1.14 9.21
C GLU A 37 6.71 1.14 10.68
N PHE A 38 8.01 1.12 10.91
CA PHE A 38 8.62 1.11 12.26
C PHE A 38 8.09 0.00 13.16
N SER A 39 7.64 -1.11 12.55
CA SER A 39 7.05 -2.21 13.28
C SER A 39 7.40 -3.58 12.70
N ARG A 40 7.21 -4.60 13.52
CA ARG A 40 7.36 -5.99 13.10
C ARG A 40 6.16 -6.80 13.57
N SER A 41 5.67 -7.69 12.71
CA SER A 41 4.59 -8.61 13.10
C SER A 41 5.07 -9.52 14.24
N VAL A 42 4.27 -9.59 15.31
CA VAL A 42 4.54 -10.50 16.45
C VAL A 42 4.24 -11.96 16.07
N SER A 43 3.41 -12.18 15.06
CA SER A 43 3.11 -13.52 14.55
C SER A 43 3.88 -13.84 13.29
N ALA A 44 4.15 -15.13 13.06
CA ALA A 44 4.77 -15.63 11.83
C ALA A 44 3.82 -15.67 10.61
N ARG A 45 2.67 -14.99 10.66
CA ARG A 45 1.73 -14.95 9.53
C ARG A 45 2.36 -14.22 8.34
N PRO A 46 2.45 -14.87 7.17
CA PRO A 46 2.96 -14.24 5.95
C PRO A 46 2.06 -13.08 5.50
N VAL A 47 2.56 -12.25 4.60
CA VAL A 47 1.82 -11.09 4.05
C VAL A 47 0.53 -11.55 3.37
N ALA A 48 0.60 -12.63 2.59
CA ALA A 48 -0.58 -13.21 1.91
C ALA A 48 -1.71 -13.56 2.90
N ASP A 49 -1.40 -14.15 4.06
CA ASP A 49 -2.43 -14.52 5.05
C ASP A 49 -3.02 -13.28 5.74
N ARG A 50 -2.20 -12.26 5.96
CA ARG A 50 -2.69 -10.98 6.50
C ARG A 50 -3.57 -10.25 5.50
N ALA A 51 -3.17 -10.24 4.22
CA ALA A 51 -3.94 -9.65 3.13
C ALA A 51 -5.30 -10.32 2.96
N ARG A 52 -5.32 -11.67 2.89
CA ARG A 52 -6.57 -12.44 2.78
C ARG A 52 -7.50 -12.19 3.96
N GLY A 53 -6.96 -12.15 5.18
CA GLY A 53 -7.73 -11.88 6.39
C GLY A 53 -8.33 -10.48 6.40
N ALA A 54 -7.56 -9.45 6.05
CA ALA A 54 -8.04 -8.08 6.00
C ALA A 54 -9.10 -7.88 4.89
N ALA A 55 -8.87 -8.45 3.69
CA ALA A 55 -9.84 -8.42 2.60
C ALA A 55 -11.16 -9.10 3.00
N TYR A 56 -11.10 -10.27 3.64
CA TYR A 56 -12.28 -10.97 4.15
C TYR A 56 -13.07 -10.14 5.18
N MET A 57 -12.39 -9.35 6.01
CA MET A 57 -13.02 -8.46 6.99
C MET A 57 -13.69 -7.23 6.36
N GLY A 58 -13.54 -6.99 5.06
CA GLY A 58 -14.24 -5.92 4.33
C GLY A 58 -13.55 -4.56 4.40
N VAL A 59 -12.22 -4.53 4.41
CA VAL A 59 -11.46 -3.27 4.21
C VAL A 59 -11.63 -2.78 2.77
N ASP A 60 -11.59 -1.47 2.57
CA ASP A 60 -11.76 -0.86 1.25
C ASP A 60 -10.46 -0.83 0.43
N ALA A 61 -9.31 -0.91 1.09
CA ALA A 61 -7.99 -1.12 0.45
C ALA A 61 -6.98 -1.71 1.43
N LEU A 62 -5.97 -2.40 0.88
CA LEU A 62 -4.80 -2.88 1.61
C LEU A 62 -3.62 -1.95 1.36
N LEU A 63 -2.91 -1.59 2.42
CA LEU A 63 -1.67 -0.83 2.33
C LEU A 63 -0.47 -1.73 2.66
N ILE A 64 0.54 -1.69 1.80
CA ILE A 64 1.82 -2.38 1.99
C ILE A 64 2.90 -1.33 2.12
N SER A 65 3.55 -1.29 3.27
CA SER A 65 4.62 -0.34 3.60
C SER A 65 5.98 -1.00 3.61
N GLY A 66 7.01 -0.22 3.34
CA GLY A 66 8.39 -0.57 3.66
C GLY A 66 8.65 -0.50 5.17
N VAL A 67 9.86 -0.86 5.58
CA VAL A 67 10.23 -0.95 6.99
C VAL A 67 10.20 0.39 7.74
N GLN A 68 10.31 1.50 7.00
CA GLN A 68 10.25 2.86 7.54
C GLN A 68 9.80 3.88 6.48
N ALA A 69 9.45 5.08 6.92
CA ALA A 69 9.09 6.16 6.02
C ALA A 69 10.19 6.43 4.97
N GLY A 70 9.81 6.56 3.72
CA GLY A 70 10.75 6.79 2.61
C GLY A 70 11.41 5.52 2.05
N VAL A 71 11.29 4.37 2.70
CA VAL A 71 11.70 3.07 2.17
C VAL A 71 10.54 2.43 1.43
N THR A 72 10.80 1.97 0.21
CA THR A 72 9.78 1.32 -0.64
C THR A 72 9.37 -0.02 -0.04
N ALA A 73 8.09 -0.34 -0.16
CA ALA A 73 7.58 -1.69 0.12
C ALA A 73 8.32 -2.72 -0.75
N GLU A 74 8.56 -3.90 -0.21
CA GLU A 74 9.11 -5.01 -0.98
C GLU A 74 8.13 -5.40 -2.10
N LEU A 75 8.64 -5.52 -3.33
CA LEU A 75 7.80 -5.88 -4.49
C LEU A 75 7.21 -7.29 -4.35
N SER A 76 7.90 -8.19 -3.65
CA SER A 76 7.38 -9.51 -3.29
C SER A 76 6.13 -9.41 -2.43
N ASP A 77 6.12 -8.53 -1.41
CA ASP A 77 4.99 -8.34 -0.51
C ASP A 77 3.77 -7.78 -1.25
N LEU A 78 3.99 -6.82 -2.16
CA LEU A 78 2.94 -6.29 -3.03
C LEU A 78 2.32 -7.38 -3.90
N ARG A 79 3.17 -8.22 -4.53
CA ARG A 79 2.73 -9.34 -5.36
C ARG A 79 1.98 -10.39 -4.55
N GLU A 80 2.48 -10.78 -3.38
CA GLU A 80 1.83 -11.74 -2.50
C GLU A 80 0.47 -11.26 -2.04
N ALA A 81 0.35 -9.99 -1.61
CA ALA A 81 -0.91 -9.40 -1.22
C ALA A 81 -1.90 -9.37 -2.39
N LYS A 82 -1.45 -8.92 -3.57
CA LYS A 82 -2.28 -8.82 -4.78
C LYS A 82 -2.83 -10.17 -5.23
N ALA A 83 -2.05 -11.23 -5.13
CA ALA A 83 -2.46 -12.59 -5.52
C ALA A 83 -3.64 -13.14 -4.71
N VAL A 84 -3.93 -12.57 -3.53
CA VAL A 84 -4.95 -13.10 -2.60
C VAL A 84 -6.00 -12.08 -2.16
N ALA A 85 -5.85 -10.81 -2.55
CA ALA A 85 -6.74 -9.72 -2.15
C ALA A 85 -8.11 -9.75 -2.86
N GLY A 86 -8.27 -10.54 -3.93
CA GLY A 86 -9.48 -10.54 -4.75
C GLY A 86 -9.70 -9.17 -5.40
N GLU A 87 -10.88 -8.60 -5.19
CA GLU A 87 -11.26 -7.28 -5.73
C GLU A 87 -10.76 -6.11 -4.86
N VAL A 88 -10.22 -6.38 -3.66
CA VAL A 88 -9.72 -5.32 -2.78
C VAL A 88 -8.41 -4.75 -3.34
N PRO A 89 -8.34 -3.44 -3.60
CA PRO A 89 -7.13 -2.83 -4.15
C PRO A 89 -5.96 -2.89 -3.17
N VAL A 90 -4.77 -3.16 -3.71
CA VAL A 90 -3.50 -3.19 -2.98
C VAL A 90 -2.69 -1.96 -3.36
N LEU A 91 -2.33 -1.15 -2.37
CA LEU A 91 -1.61 0.10 -2.56
C LEU A 91 -0.23 0.04 -1.89
N ALA A 92 0.79 0.49 -2.59
CA ALA A 92 2.09 0.76 -1.97
C ALA A 92 2.00 2.05 -1.14
N ASN A 93 2.39 1.99 0.13
CA ASN A 93 2.16 3.09 1.08
C ASN A 93 3.40 3.94 1.37
N THR A 94 4.62 3.44 1.17
CA THR A 94 5.85 4.17 1.48
C THR A 94 6.87 4.12 0.36
N GLY A 95 7.80 5.09 0.36
CA GLY A 95 9.00 5.10 -0.48
C GLY A 95 8.78 5.24 -1.97
N VAL A 96 7.53 5.43 -2.41
CA VAL A 96 7.23 5.61 -3.83
C VAL A 96 7.71 6.99 -4.29
N ASN A 97 8.46 7.00 -5.37
CA ASN A 97 9.11 8.18 -5.91
C ASN A 97 9.14 8.15 -7.45
N HIS A 98 9.65 9.22 -8.08
CA HIS A 98 9.70 9.35 -9.54
C HIS A 98 10.54 8.26 -10.24
N GLY A 99 11.50 7.66 -9.53
CA GLY A 99 12.37 6.62 -10.08
C GLY A 99 11.78 5.21 -10.04
N ASN A 100 10.81 4.94 -9.15
CA ASN A 100 10.28 3.60 -8.94
C ASN A 100 8.76 3.45 -9.14
N VAL A 101 8.03 4.55 -9.33
CA VAL A 101 6.55 4.50 -9.41
C VAL A 101 6.03 3.59 -10.52
N GLN A 102 6.71 3.50 -11.64
CA GLN A 102 6.29 2.63 -12.75
C GLN A 102 6.43 1.14 -12.40
N GLU A 103 7.52 0.77 -11.73
CA GLU A 103 7.75 -0.58 -11.26
C GLU A 103 6.76 -0.98 -10.15
N VAL A 104 6.52 -0.08 -9.20
CA VAL A 104 5.53 -0.27 -8.13
C VAL A 104 4.14 -0.47 -8.72
N LEU A 105 3.71 0.36 -9.67
CA LEU A 105 2.39 0.26 -10.30
C LEU A 105 2.23 -0.95 -11.23
N ALA A 106 3.30 -1.64 -11.57
CA ALA A 106 3.22 -2.94 -12.23
C ALA A 106 2.81 -4.06 -11.25
N MET A 107 2.95 -3.85 -9.94
CA MET A 107 2.66 -4.84 -8.88
C MET A 107 1.50 -4.45 -7.98
N ALA A 108 1.08 -3.18 -7.97
CA ALA A 108 0.05 -2.62 -7.10
C ALA A 108 -1.01 -1.87 -7.91
N ASP A 109 -2.22 -1.75 -7.37
CA ASP A 109 -3.32 -1.00 -8.00
C ASP A 109 -3.13 0.52 -7.89
N GLY A 110 -2.28 0.95 -6.95
CA GLY A 110 -1.99 2.36 -6.72
C GLY A 110 -0.88 2.57 -5.70
N ALA A 111 -0.68 3.83 -5.33
CA ALA A 111 0.33 4.21 -4.35
C ALA A 111 -0.07 5.46 -3.57
N ILE A 112 0.38 5.54 -2.32
CA ILE A 112 0.36 6.76 -1.51
C ILE A 112 1.75 7.39 -1.61
N VAL A 113 1.81 8.62 -2.13
CA VAL A 113 3.06 9.33 -2.38
C VAL A 113 3.10 10.61 -1.54
N GLY A 114 4.10 10.73 -0.69
CA GLY A 114 4.28 11.88 0.19
C GLY A 114 5.58 12.63 -0.09
N THR A 115 6.65 12.23 0.56
CA THR A 115 7.98 12.88 0.58
C THR A 115 8.51 13.21 -0.83
N SER A 116 8.34 12.32 -1.79
CA SER A 116 8.80 12.52 -3.17
C SER A 116 8.18 13.73 -3.87
N LEU A 117 7.00 14.18 -3.44
CA LEU A 117 6.32 15.35 -3.99
C LEU A 117 6.72 16.67 -3.34
N LYS A 118 7.51 16.62 -2.27
CA LYS A 118 7.91 17.80 -1.51
C LYS A 118 9.13 18.50 -2.14
N VAL A 119 9.29 19.79 -1.83
CA VAL A 119 10.49 20.54 -2.21
C VAL A 119 11.74 19.80 -1.71
N ASP A 120 12.71 19.58 -2.57
CA ASP A 120 13.96 18.85 -2.34
C ASP A 120 13.77 17.41 -1.85
N GLY A 121 12.56 16.84 -1.91
CA GLY A 121 12.27 15.54 -1.33
C GLY A 121 12.30 15.52 0.20
N ASP A 122 12.13 16.64 0.84
CA ASP A 122 12.10 16.80 2.29
C ASP A 122 10.66 16.72 2.81
N THR A 123 10.39 15.74 3.67
CA THR A 123 9.07 15.48 4.24
C THR A 123 8.45 16.70 4.93
N TRP A 124 9.26 17.58 5.49
CA TRP A 124 8.82 18.73 6.26
C TRP A 124 8.56 19.99 5.41
N LYS A 125 8.94 19.96 4.13
CA LYS A 125 8.72 21.07 3.19
C LYS A 125 7.32 20.97 2.54
N PRO A 126 6.83 22.06 1.94
CA PRO A 126 5.57 22.06 1.19
C PRO A 126 5.67 21.17 -0.06
N VAL A 127 4.52 20.86 -0.64
CA VAL A 127 4.45 20.17 -1.94
C VAL A 127 5.02 21.09 -3.01
N ASP A 128 5.87 20.52 -3.86
CA ASP A 128 6.38 21.15 -5.07
C ASP A 128 5.43 20.82 -6.24
N PRO A 129 4.80 21.82 -6.86
CA PRO A 129 3.85 21.60 -7.95
C PRO A 129 4.48 20.95 -9.20
N GLU A 130 5.76 21.18 -9.48
CA GLU A 130 6.44 20.59 -10.63
C GLU A 130 6.70 19.11 -10.39
N ARG A 131 7.18 18.75 -9.20
CA ARG A 131 7.35 17.36 -8.79
C ARG A 131 6.02 16.59 -8.79
N ALA A 132 4.95 17.23 -8.34
CA ALA A 132 3.61 16.63 -8.36
C ALA A 132 3.12 16.39 -9.80
N ARG A 133 3.29 17.36 -10.72
CA ARG A 133 2.93 17.19 -12.13
C ARG A 133 3.74 16.07 -12.81
N ALA A 134 5.05 16.02 -12.55
CA ALA A 134 5.92 14.97 -13.06
C ALA A 134 5.47 13.58 -12.59
N MET A 135 5.11 13.44 -11.32
CA MET A 135 4.58 12.18 -10.78
C MET A 135 3.29 11.76 -11.48
N VAL A 136 2.34 12.69 -11.67
CA VAL A 136 1.08 12.41 -12.39
C VAL A 136 1.34 11.94 -13.83
N GLN A 137 2.32 12.52 -14.52
CA GLN A 137 2.71 12.08 -15.87
C GLN A 137 3.25 10.64 -15.87
N LEU A 138 4.16 10.31 -14.94
CA LEU A 138 4.72 8.96 -14.81
C LEU A 138 3.62 7.92 -14.49
N VAL A 139 2.68 8.26 -13.62
CA VAL A 139 1.52 7.39 -13.30
C VAL A 139 0.64 7.19 -14.55
N ALA A 140 0.36 8.27 -15.30
CA ALA A 140 -0.42 8.17 -16.51
C ALA A 140 0.28 7.32 -17.60
N GLU A 141 1.60 7.39 -17.67
CA GLU A 141 2.41 6.53 -18.56
C GLU A 141 2.37 5.07 -18.14
N ALA A 142 2.54 4.79 -16.83
CA ALA A 142 2.47 3.44 -16.29
C ALA A 142 1.11 2.79 -16.60
N ARG A 143 0.02 3.52 -16.43
CA ARG A 143 -1.35 3.03 -16.69
C ARG A 143 -1.66 2.80 -18.18
N ARG A 144 -0.92 3.45 -19.09
CA ARG A 144 -1.07 3.23 -20.55
C ARG A 144 -0.30 2.01 -21.04
N ARG A 145 0.69 1.52 -20.30
CA ARG A 145 1.38 0.28 -20.62
C ARG A 145 0.42 -0.88 -20.34
N PRO A 146 0.09 -1.73 -21.34
CA PRO A 146 -0.68 -2.94 -21.03
C PRO A 146 0.12 -3.74 -19.99
N ALA A 147 -0.58 -4.30 -18.99
CA ALA A 147 0.03 -5.23 -18.05
C ALA A 147 0.81 -6.25 -18.88
N ALA A 148 2.08 -6.46 -18.57
CA ALA A 148 2.86 -7.50 -19.21
C ALA A 148 2.12 -8.82 -18.92
N VAL A 149 1.37 -9.28 -19.92
CA VAL A 149 0.67 -10.55 -19.89
C VAL A 149 1.73 -11.63 -19.66
N ASP A 150 1.54 -12.38 -18.60
CA ASP A 150 2.24 -13.59 -18.20
C ASP A 150 2.85 -14.36 -19.39
N GLN A 151 4.10 -14.08 -19.72
CA GLN A 151 4.85 -14.86 -20.70
C GLN A 151 5.57 -16.06 -20.06
N LEU A 152 5.08 -16.55 -18.92
CA LEU A 152 5.62 -17.74 -18.24
C LEU A 152 4.62 -18.91 -18.15
N ALA A 153 3.50 -18.85 -18.85
CA ALA A 153 2.61 -20.01 -19.02
C ALA A 153 2.84 -20.65 -20.39
N GLY A 154 3.93 -21.37 -20.58
CA GLY A 154 4.15 -22.11 -21.82
C GLY A 154 5.58 -22.55 -22.05
N ALA A 155 6.12 -23.36 -21.18
CA ALA A 155 7.24 -24.25 -21.49
C ALA A 155 7.02 -25.56 -20.74
N ASP A 156 6.23 -26.42 -21.35
CA ASP A 156 6.26 -27.87 -21.09
C ASP A 156 7.52 -28.48 -21.71
#